data_1bb2292c76b6dbb366d829e92d0cf3a1
#
_entry.id   1bb2292c76b6dbb366d829e92d0cf3a1
#
_cell.length_a   1.000
_cell.length_b   1.000
_cell.length_c   1.000
_cell.angle_alpha   90.00
_cell.angle_beta   90.00
_cell.angle_gamma   90.00
#
_symmetry.space_group_name_H-M   'P 1'
#
loop_
_entity.id
_entity.type
_entity.pdbx_description
1 polymer ?
#
loop_
_entity_poly.entity_id
_entity_poly.type
_entity_poly.pdbx_seq_one_letter_code
_entity_poly.pdbx_strand_id
1 'polypeptide(L)'
;MINKGELIDNRYKIVKSIGEGGMANVYLAWDTILEREVAVKILRGDLADDEKFIRRFQREANSASSLRHPNIVEMYDVGEDNGKYFIVMEYVDGKTLKSLIKKRGTLNLTESIDIMMQLTSGIACAHDSYIIHRDIKPQNVMILEDGRVKITDFGIAMALNNNELTQTNSVMGSVHYLPPEQASGSGSTIKSDIYSLGILMFELLTGKVPFKGENAVEIAIKHMKDQIPSVCSINESIPQSVENIILKACAKNPKNRYDSVSEMYEDLKTCLDPLRFEEKRLVYRYPEHSTDNTKPITKLELREIKNKDLDVVDTQTNDKKLNIALIIVGIVCVCIVIVGLVFILIASSDKNKDVSVPSDLEGLNEKEACKKIEKADLICKVKYAYDEEFEEDVVIKVSPKSSTKIKTGNTVTITVSSFEDTIEVEDYKGKKLDVVKAELESLGIRVVPTPQKVTKDDDIEENSIISQSIEVGDRLHKENGVIELVYATLITVYPDFTDGTYNKDLIQQFCDDNEITCVFKTEEDNNYEEGAIILQSRGVGDEVKSKTTLTITIATNTKEVEDKNEEGIEVE
;
A
#
# COMPACT_ATOMS: atom_id res chain seq x y z
N MET A 1 13.77 -21.14 19.99
CA MET A 1 13.97 -21.84 18.69
C MET A 1 13.00 -22.99 18.59
N ILE A 2 12.44 -23.22 17.44
CA ILE A 2 11.53 -24.34 17.19
C ILE A 2 12.35 -25.56 16.78
N ASN A 3 12.05 -26.70 17.40
CA ASN A 3 12.83 -27.91 17.21
C ASN A 3 12.20 -28.83 16.15
N LYS A 4 13.04 -29.64 15.50
CA LYS A 4 12.55 -30.70 14.61
C LYS A 4 11.64 -31.67 15.37
N GLY A 5 10.46 -31.96 14.82
CA GLY A 5 9.45 -32.84 15.43
C GLY A 5 8.46 -32.15 16.33
N GLU A 6 8.65 -30.84 16.64
CA GLU A 6 7.72 -30.03 17.39
C GLU A 6 6.40 -29.89 16.60
N LEU A 7 5.27 -29.96 17.31
CA LEU A 7 3.95 -29.76 16.74
C LEU A 7 3.51 -28.32 16.99
N ILE A 8 3.09 -27.65 15.95
CA ILE A 8 2.40 -26.34 16.01
C ILE A 8 0.91 -26.61 15.85
N ASP A 9 0.12 -26.04 16.77
CA ASP A 9 -1.34 -26.22 16.81
C ASP A 9 -1.77 -27.70 16.79
N ASN A 10 -1.01 -28.58 17.45
CA ASN A 10 -1.22 -30.04 17.48
C ASN A 10 -1.38 -30.69 16.09
N ARG A 11 -1.08 -29.98 15.02
CA ARG A 11 -1.32 -30.41 13.63
C ARG A 11 -0.06 -30.38 12.76
N TYR A 12 0.72 -29.31 12.81
CA TYR A 12 1.82 -29.11 11.87
C TYR A 12 3.14 -29.55 12.49
N LYS A 13 3.62 -30.74 12.10
CA LYS A 13 4.86 -31.33 12.61
C LYS A 13 6.06 -30.74 11.86
N ILE A 14 6.90 -30.02 12.56
CA ILE A 14 8.11 -29.38 12.00
C ILE A 14 9.11 -30.43 11.50
N VAL A 15 9.51 -30.31 10.25
CA VAL A 15 10.50 -31.19 9.61
C VAL A 15 11.90 -30.57 9.63
N LYS A 16 12.03 -29.32 9.12
CA LYS A 16 13.29 -28.57 9.06
C LYS A 16 13.03 -27.07 8.85
N SER A 17 13.99 -26.22 9.22
CA SER A 17 14.02 -24.81 8.79
C SER A 17 14.33 -24.74 7.30
N ILE A 18 13.61 -23.87 6.55
CA ILE A 18 13.79 -23.62 5.12
C ILE A 18 14.07 -22.15 4.80
N GLY A 19 13.86 -21.25 5.77
CA GLY A 19 14.17 -19.83 5.60
C GLY A 19 14.23 -19.09 6.93
N GLU A 20 15.17 -18.15 7.04
CA GLU A 20 15.30 -17.25 8.17
C GLU A 20 15.14 -15.80 7.67
N GLY A 21 14.17 -15.08 8.21
CA GLY A 21 13.87 -13.70 7.85
C GLY A 21 14.00 -12.75 9.03
N GLY A 22 13.99 -11.46 8.74
CA GLY A 22 14.07 -10.42 9.77
C GLY A 22 12.88 -10.42 10.73
N MET A 23 11.69 -10.80 10.25
CA MET A 23 10.45 -10.77 11.02
C MET A 23 9.95 -12.16 11.42
N ALA A 24 10.16 -13.16 10.57
CA ALA A 24 9.63 -14.51 10.76
C ALA A 24 10.60 -15.55 10.20
N ASN A 25 10.56 -16.76 10.75
CA ASN A 25 11.27 -17.92 10.26
C ASN A 25 10.28 -18.86 9.54
N VAL A 26 10.74 -19.52 8.48
CA VAL A 26 9.91 -20.41 7.68
C VAL A 26 10.42 -21.84 7.85
N TYR A 27 9.50 -22.75 8.11
CA TYR A 27 9.79 -24.17 8.32
C TYR A 27 9.02 -25.02 7.32
N LEU A 28 9.64 -26.07 6.82
CA LEU A 28 8.93 -27.19 6.23
C LEU A 28 8.25 -27.97 7.35
N ALA A 29 6.97 -28.23 7.23
CA ALA A 29 6.21 -29.05 8.18
C ALA A 29 5.33 -30.07 7.45
N TRP A 30 4.91 -31.10 8.19
CA TRP A 30 3.96 -32.09 7.76
C TRP A 30 2.59 -31.81 8.40
N ASP A 31 1.58 -31.54 7.58
CA ASP A 31 0.19 -31.45 8.03
C ASP A 31 -0.32 -32.86 8.34
N THR A 32 -0.48 -33.19 9.63
CA THR A 32 -0.84 -34.53 10.08
C THR A 32 -2.29 -34.91 9.80
N ILE A 33 -3.17 -33.91 9.48
CA ILE A 33 -4.58 -34.14 9.16
C ILE A 33 -4.75 -34.36 7.65
N LEU A 34 -4.12 -33.53 6.81
CA LEU A 34 -4.25 -33.61 5.36
C LEU A 34 -3.12 -34.42 4.69
N GLU A 35 -2.20 -34.97 5.48
CA GLU A 35 -1.10 -35.84 5.04
C GLU A 35 -0.29 -35.22 3.88
N ARG A 36 0.11 -33.95 4.04
CA ARG A 36 0.87 -33.21 3.01
C ARG A 36 1.98 -32.33 3.61
N GLU A 37 2.95 -32.02 2.79
CA GLU A 37 3.96 -31.01 3.12
C GLU A 37 3.37 -29.60 3.02
N VAL A 38 3.72 -28.75 4.00
CA VAL A 38 3.33 -27.34 4.06
C VAL A 38 4.52 -26.49 4.51
N ALA A 39 4.51 -25.22 4.16
CA ALA A 39 5.42 -24.23 4.73
C ALA A 39 4.73 -23.52 5.91
N VAL A 40 5.40 -23.47 7.05
CA VAL A 40 4.90 -22.77 8.25
C VAL A 40 5.81 -21.58 8.54
N LYS A 41 5.29 -20.38 8.35
CA LYS A 41 5.95 -19.11 8.67
C LYS A 41 5.58 -18.71 10.09
N ILE A 42 6.58 -18.57 10.96
CA ILE A 42 6.37 -18.31 12.39
C ILE A 42 7.04 -16.99 12.76
N LEU A 43 6.28 -16.10 13.39
CA LEU A 43 6.79 -14.82 13.89
C LEU A 43 7.92 -15.07 14.89
N ARG A 44 9.00 -14.30 14.80
CA ARG A 44 10.13 -14.41 15.73
C ARG A 44 9.69 -14.05 17.14
N GLY A 45 10.15 -14.82 18.11
CA GLY A 45 9.78 -14.63 19.52
C GLY A 45 10.16 -13.26 20.10
N ASP A 46 11.26 -12.66 19.61
CA ASP A 46 11.68 -11.30 20.00
C ASP A 46 10.74 -10.19 19.46
N LEU A 47 9.84 -10.51 18.53
CA LEU A 47 8.84 -9.62 17.96
C LEU A 47 7.40 -9.99 18.35
N ALA A 48 7.22 -11.14 19.01
CA ALA A 48 5.91 -11.66 19.39
C ALA A 48 5.25 -10.89 20.54
N ASP A 49 6.00 -10.04 21.25
CA ASP A 49 5.50 -9.16 22.31
C ASP A 49 5.12 -7.74 21.79
N ASP A 50 5.44 -7.42 20.52
CA ASP A 50 5.09 -6.14 19.90
C ASP A 50 3.82 -6.27 19.04
N GLU A 51 2.72 -5.70 19.55
CA GLU A 51 1.43 -5.69 18.86
C GLU A 51 1.48 -5.20 17.40
N LYS A 52 2.42 -4.29 17.08
CA LYS A 52 2.54 -3.77 15.70
C LYS A 52 3.01 -4.87 14.74
N PHE A 53 3.96 -5.71 15.18
CA PHE A 53 4.44 -6.84 14.37
C PHE A 53 3.40 -7.93 14.27
N ILE A 54 2.69 -8.24 15.36
CA ILE A 54 1.58 -9.21 15.36
C ILE A 54 0.48 -8.78 14.39
N ARG A 55 0.01 -7.54 14.49
CA ARG A 55 -1.03 -7.00 13.58
C ARG A 55 -0.57 -6.99 12.12
N ARG A 56 0.70 -6.69 11.85
CA ARG A 56 1.25 -6.76 10.48
C ARG A 56 1.24 -8.19 9.98
N PHE A 57 1.70 -9.15 10.78
CA PHE A 57 1.76 -10.56 10.44
C PHE A 57 0.37 -11.14 10.15
N GLN A 58 -0.63 -10.84 11.00
CA GLN A 58 -2.03 -11.25 10.81
C GLN A 58 -2.67 -10.60 9.56
N ARG A 59 -2.36 -9.33 9.28
CA ARG A 59 -2.86 -8.66 8.06
C ARG A 59 -2.29 -9.28 6.78
N GLU A 60 -1.01 -9.63 6.76
CA GLU A 60 -0.38 -10.36 5.65
C GLU A 60 -1.17 -11.64 5.35
N ALA A 61 -1.45 -12.40 6.40
CA ALA A 61 -2.21 -13.62 6.32
C ALA A 61 -3.64 -13.41 5.76
N ASN A 62 -4.38 -12.49 6.36
CA ASN A 62 -5.77 -12.23 5.96
C ASN A 62 -5.88 -11.71 4.51
N SER A 63 -4.94 -10.86 4.09
CA SER A 63 -4.95 -10.32 2.72
C SER A 63 -4.70 -11.39 1.67
N ALA A 64 -3.77 -12.32 1.91
CA ALA A 64 -3.41 -13.35 0.93
C ALA A 64 -4.34 -14.58 0.98
N SER A 65 -5.14 -14.77 2.04
CA SER A 65 -5.99 -15.96 2.24
C SER A 65 -7.09 -16.14 1.17
N SER A 66 -7.53 -15.05 0.54
CA SER A 66 -8.54 -15.09 -0.52
C SER A 66 -7.96 -15.33 -1.92
N LEU A 67 -6.64 -15.22 -2.09
CA LEU A 67 -6.00 -15.32 -3.39
C LEU A 67 -5.81 -16.79 -3.81
N ARG A 68 -6.30 -17.13 -4.99
CA ARG A 68 -6.11 -18.44 -5.63
C ARG A 68 -5.66 -18.25 -7.07
N HIS A 69 -4.38 -18.52 -7.35
CA HIS A 69 -3.81 -18.39 -8.67
C HIS A 69 -2.59 -19.31 -8.81
N PRO A 70 -2.34 -19.95 -9.98
CA PRO A 70 -1.21 -20.86 -10.17
C PRO A 70 0.16 -20.21 -9.89
N ASN A 71 0.27 -18.88 -10.06
CA ASN A 71 1.49 -18.13 -9.81
C ASN A 71 1.51 -17.39 -8.47
N ILE A 72 0.61 -17.71 -7.54
CA ILE A 72 0.60 -17.20 -6.15
C ILE A 72 0.72 -18.38 -5.20
N VAL A 73 1.50 -18.24 -4.14
CA VAL A 73 1.57 -19.23 -3.06
C VAL A 73 0.24 -19.23 -2.30
N GLU A 74 -0.40 -20.39 -2.25
CA GLU A 74 -1.69 -20.55 -1.60
C GLU A 74 -1.54 -20.54 -0.08
N MET A 75 -2.39 -19.79 0.60
CA MET A 75 -2.43 -19.75 2.06
C MET A 75 -3.50 -20.73 2.57
N TYR A 76 -3.15 -21.52 3.59
CA TYR A 76 -4.00 -22.59 4.09
C TYR A 76 -4.58 -22.31 5.46
N ASP A 77 -3.79 -21.71 6.36
CA ASP A 77 -4.21 -21.53 7.76
C ASP A 77 -3.42 -20.40 8.43
N VAL A 78 -4.00 -19.81 9.48
CA VAL A 78 -3.40 -18.76 10.30
C VAL A 78 -3.81 -18.99 11.74
N GLY A 79 -2.86 -18.93 12.66
CA GLY A 79 -3.18 -19.17 14.06
C GLY A 79 -2.14 -18.65 15.04
N GLU A 80 -2.43 -18.95 16.30
CA GLU A 80 -1.53 -18.75 17.43
C GLU A 80 -1.48 -20.02 18.25
N ASP A 81 -0.31 -20.47 18.60
CA ASP A 81 -0.07 -21.59 19.49
C ASP A 81 0.98 -21.24 20.54
N ASN A 82 0.58 -21.15 21.82
CA ASN A 82 1.45 -20.85 22.97
C ASN A 82 2.30 -19.57 22.77
N GLY A 83 1.69 -18.48 22.28
CA GLY A 83 2.35 -17.21 22.01
C GLY A 83 3.16 -17.19 20.71
N LYS A 84 3.08 -18.24 19.88
CA LYS A 84 3.70 -18.31 18.56
C LYS A 84 2.66 -18.05 17.49
N TYR A 85 2.73 -16.90 16.86
CA TYR A 85 1.89 -16.58 15.71
C TYR A 85 2.44 -17.25 14.46
N PHE A 86 1.59 -17.99 13.73
CA PHE A 86 2.00 -18.75 12.56
C PHE A 86 1.05 -18.56 11.38
N ILE A 87 1.61 -18.75 10.18
CA ILE A 87 0.90 -18.81 8.90
C ILE A 87 1.29 -20.09 8.22
N VAL A 88 0.31 -20.88 7.77
CA VAL A 88 0.52 -22.09 7.00
C VAL A 88 0.19 -21.85 5.55
N MET A 89 1.11 -22.23 4.67
CA MET A 89 0.99 -21.99 3.24
C MET A 89 1.52 -23.17 2.42
N GLU A 90 1.26 -23.13 1.14
CA GLU A 90 1.80 -24.06 0.15
C GLU A 90 3.33 -24.16 0.28
N TYR A 91 3.83 -25.38 0.41
CA TYR A 91 5.26 -25.63 0.28
C TYR A 91 5.63 -25.67 -1.20
N VAL A 92 6.51 -24.77 -1.62
CA VAL A 92 7.02 -24.69 -2.97
C VAL A 92 8.43 -25.29 -2.98
N ASP A 93 8.58 -26.47 -3.59
CA ASP A 93 9.90 -27.08 -3.81
C ASP A 93 10.59 -26.38 -4.98
N GLY A 94 11.29 -25.30 -4.68
CA GLY A 94 11.91 -24.43 -5.66
C GLY A 94 13.04 -23.59 -5.07
N LYS A 95 13.54 -22.67 -5.86
CA LYS A 95 14.56 -21.69 -5.47
C LYS A 95 14.01 -20.28 -5.64
N THR A 96 14.52 -19.33 -4.86
CA THR A 96 14.17 -17.94 -5.09
C THR A 96 14.75 -17.46 -6.42
N LEU A 97 14.02 -16.62 -7.12
CA LEU A 97 14.47 -15.97 -8.35
C LEU A 97 15.77 -15.19 -8.12
N LYS A 98 15.97 -14.67 -6.91
CA LYS A 98 17.24 -14.03 -6.50
C LYS A 98 18.41 -14.99 -6.52
N SER A 99 18.22 -16.22 -6.04
CA SER A 99 19.25 -17.25 -6.08
C SER A 99 19.60 -17.66 -7.51
N LEU A 100 18.58 -17.70 -8.40
CA LEU A 100 18.77 -17.99 -9.81
C LEU A 100 19.60 -16.90 -10.50
N ILE A 101 19.22 -15.63 -10.32
CA ILE A 101 19.95 -14.46 -10.87
C ILE A 101 21.39 -14.44 -10.34
N LYS A 102 21.58 -14.68 -9.04
CA LYS A 102 22.94 -14.73 -8.43
C LYS A 102 23.81 -15.82 -9.06
N LYS A 103 23.23 -16.99 -9.39
CA LYS A 103 23.96 -18.14 -9.94
C LYS A 103 24.24 -17.98 -11.44
N ARG A 104 23.28 -17.45 -12.22
CA ARG A 104 23.35 -17.44 -13.69
C ARG A 104 23.73 -16.08 -14.27
N GLY A 105 23.61 -15.00 -13.50
CA GLY A 105 23.73 -13.63 -13.99
C GLY A 105 22.48 -13.22 -14.76
N THR A 106 22.64 -12.87 -16.04
CA THR A 106 21.54 -12.57 -16.93
C THR A 106 20.76 -13.81 -17.32
N LEU A 107 19.45 -13.71 -17.42
CA LEU A 107 18.61 -14.74 -18.01
C LEU A 107 18.45 -14.46 -19.52
N ASN A 108 18.10 -15.50 -20.28
CA ASN A 108 17.82 -15.28 -21.70
C ASN A 108 16.50 -14.51 -21.88
N LEU A 109 16.33 -13.88 -23.04
CA LEU A 109 15.22 -12.99 -23.33
C LEU A 109 13.86 -13.70 -23.19
N THR A 110 13.70 -14.87 -23.83
CA THR A 110 12.43 -15.62 -23.82
C THR A 110 12.06 -16.06 -22.40
N GLU A 111 13.03 -16.61 -21.65
CA GLU A 111 12.82 -17.01 -20.24
C GLU A 111 12.42 -15.80 -19.37
N SER A 112 13.07 -14.65 -19.58
CA SER A 112 12.75 -13.43 -18.83
C SER A 112 11.32 -12.95 -19.11
N ILE A 113 10.89 -12.99 -20.37
CA ILE A 113 9.51 -12.62 -20.74
C ILE A 113 8.50 -13.62 -20.18
N ASP A 114 8.78 -14.93 -20.25
CA ASP A 114 7.90 -15.95 -19.67
C ASP A 114 7.71 -15.76 -18.16
N ILE A 115 8.80 -15.54 -17.43
CA ILE A 115 8.76 -15.23 -15.98
C ILE A 115 7.91 -13.97 -15.74
N MET A 116 8.11 -12.90 -16.53
CA MET A 116 7.35 -11.66 -16.38
C MET A 116 5.87 -11.83 -16.68
N MET A 117 5.52 -12.64 -17.68
CA MET A 117 4.12 -12.96 -17.98
C MET A 117 3.44 -13.70 -16.83
N GLN A 118 4.11 -14.68 -16.23
CA GLN A 118 3.60 -15.40 -15.06
C GLN A 118 3.43 -14.46 -13.85
N LEU A 119 4.40 -13.58 -13.58
CA LEU A 119 4.34 -12.60 -12.50
C LEU A 119 3.21 -11.60 -12.69
N THR A 120 3.10 -11.02 -13.89
CA THR A 120 2.03 -10.07 -14.19
C THR A 120 0.64 -10.70 -14.12
N SER A 121 0.49 -11.97 -14.54
CA SER A 121 -0.76 -12.73 -14.37
C SER A 121 -1.14 -12.89 -12.88
N GLY A 122 -0.19 -13.27 -12.03
CA GLY A 122 -0.44 -13.41 -10.58
C GLY A 122 -0.76 -12.08 -9.90
N ILE A 123 0.00 -11.02 -10.21
CA ILE A 123 -0.24 -9.69 -9.64
C ILE A 123 -1.57 -9.08 -10.13
N ALA A 124 -1.96 -9.33 -11.39
CA ALA A 124 -3.27 -8.91 -11.89
C ALA A 124 -4.41 -9.54 -11.08
N CYS A 125 -4.35 -10.85 -10.81
CA CYS A 125 -5.32 -11.54 -9.95
C CYS A 125 -5.40 -10.94 -8.54
N ALA A 126 -4.26 -10.52 -7.96
CA ALA A 126 -4.25 -9.85 -6.67
C ALA A 126 -4.89 -8.45 -6.75
N HIS A 127 -4.57 -7.67 -7.79
CA HIS A 127 -5.15 -6.34 -7.98
C HIS A 127 -6.67 -6.39 -8.23
N ASP A 128 -7.17 -7.39 -8.96
CA ASP A 128 -8.60 -7.63 -9.16
C ASP A 128 -9.32 -7.94 -7.83
N SER A 129 -8.58 -8.46 -6.84
CA SER A 129 -9.04 -8.69 -5.47
C SER A 129 -8.74 -7.50 -4.53
N TYR A 130 -8.38 -6.33 -5.07
CA TYR A 130 -7.99 -5.12 -4.33
C TYR A 130 -6.77 -5.30 -3.40
N ILE A 131 -5.89 -6.24 -3.72
CA ILE A 131 -4.70 -6.53 -2.93
C ILE A 131 -3.46 -6.06 -3.70
N ILE A 132 -2.71 -5.15 -3.09
CA ILE A 132 -1.45 -4.61 -3.61
C ILE A 132 -0.30 -5.35 -2.93
N HIS A 133 0.69 -5.81 -3.71
CA HIS A 133 1.80 -6.60 -3.18
C HIS A 133 2.81 -5.75 -2.38
N ARG A 134 3.16 -4.57 -2.82
CA ARG A 134 4.01 -3.55 -2.16
C ARG A 134 5.49 -3.89 -1.99
N ASP A 135 5.90 -5.13 -2.14
CA ASP A 135 7.30 -5.60 -1.96
C ASP A 135 7.70 -6.60 -3.06
N ILE A 136 7.43 -6.28 -4.32
CA ILE A 136 7.82 -7.11 -5.47
C ILE A 136 9.33 -7.05 -5.64
N LYS A 137 9.98 -8.19 -5.46
CA LYS A 137 11.42 -8.37 -5.61
C LYS A 137 11.76 -9.84 -5.84
N PRO A 138 12.93 -10.20 -6.39
CA PRO A 138 13.25 -11.58 -6.73
C PRO A 138 13.43 -12.51 -5.52
N GLN A 139 13.53 -11.99 -4.30
CA GLN A 139 13.50 -12.79 -3.08
C GLN A 139 12.10 -13.35 -2.79
N ASN A 140 11.04 -12.61 -3.15
CA ASN A 140 9.64 -12.97 -2.93
C ASN A 140 9.03 -13.70 -4.14
N VAL A 141 9.87 -14.23 -5.02
CA VAL A 141 9.46 -15.04 -6.17
C VAL A 141 10.19 -16.37 -6.11
N MET A 142 9.43 -17.45 -6.05
CA MET A 142 9.96 -18.82 -6.14
C MET A 142 9.87 -19.30 -7.59
N ILE A 143 10.87 -20.04 -8.05
CA ILE A 143 10.89 -20.70 -9.35
C ILE A 143 11.09 -22.20 -9.14
N LEU A 144 10.20 -22.99 -9.74
CA LEU A 144 10.21 -24.44 -9.72
C LEU A 144 11.12 -24.97 -10.84
N GLU A 145 11.44 -26.27 -10.80
CA GLU A 145 12.27 -26.91 -11.83
C GLU A 145 11.64 -26.93 -13.22
N ASP A 146 10.32 -26.92 -13.31
CA ASP A 146 9.54 -26.87 -14.56
C ASP A 146 9.39 -25.45 -15.13
N GLY A 147 9.98 -24.43 -14.52
CA GLY A 147 9.93 -23.04 -14.95
C GLY A 147 8.71 -22.27 -14.47
N ARG A 148 7.79 -22.89 -13.73
CA ARG A 148 6.69 -22.16 -13.09
C ARG A 148 7.22 -21.24 -11.99
N VAL A 149 6.64 -20.04 -11.87
CA VAL A 149 6.94 -19.10 -10.79
C VAL A 149 5.77 -18.98 -9.85
N LYS A 150 6.07 -18.77 -8.57
CA LYS A 150 5.10 -18.50 -7.52
C LYS A 150 5.52 -17.30 -6.69
N ILE A 151 4.61 -16.35 -6.57
CA ILE A 151 4.77 -15.13 -5.78
C ILE A 151 4.47 -15.46 -4.33
N THR A 152 5.36 -15.04 -3.43
CA THR A 152 5.22 -15.21 -1.98
C THR A 152 5.20 -13.87 -1.28
N ASP A 153 4.85 -13.86 0.01
CA ASP A 153 5.00 -12.72 0.89
C ASP A 153 4.32 -11.43 0.35
N PHE A 154 3.00 -11.49 0.18
CA PHE A 154 2.19 -10.31 -0.13
C PHE A 154 2.38 -9.27 0.98
N GLY A 155 3.25 -8.30 0.72
CA GLY A 155 3.84 -7.43 1.71
C GLY A 155 2.87 -6.38 2.24
N ILE A 156 2.51 -6.52 3.49
CA ILE A 156 1.98 -5.42 4.30
C ILE A 156 3.14 -4.67 4.97
N ALA A 157 4.35 -5.07 4.69
CA ALA A 157 5.54 -4.47 5.23
C ALA A 157 5.93 -3.23 4.42
N MET A 158 5.96 -2.14 5.09
CA MET A 158 6.60 -0.85 4.82
C MET A 158 5.66 0.30 4.47
N ALA A 159 4.86 0.74 5.46
CA ALA A 159 4.94 2.16 5.72
C ALA A 159 6.35 2.39 6.33
N LEU A 160 7.32 2.68 5.47
CA LEU A 160 8.65 3.11 5.90
C LEU A 160 8.46 4.45 6.62
N ASN A 161 8.40 4.42 7.96
CA ASN A 161 8.68 5.62 8.72
C ASN A 161 10.12 6.01 8.39
N ASN A 162 10.38 7.28 8.09
CA ASN A 162 11.69 7.83 7.73
C ASN A 162 12.83 7.44 8.69
N ASN A 163 12.51 6.93 9.88
CA ASN A 163 13.47 6.48 10.90
C ASN A 163 13.92 5.01 10.73
N GLU A 164 13.24 4.19 9.92
CA GLU A 164 13.58 2.77 9.74
C GLU A 164 14.47 2.51 8.51
N LEU A 165 14.58 3.46 7.58
CA LEU A 165 15.46 3.38 6.40
C LEU A 165 16.95 3.21 6.73
N THR A 166 17.35 3.42 7.98
CA THR A 166 18.76 3.47 8.39
C THR A 166 19.25 2.25 9.18
N GLN A 167 18.42 1.31 9.58
CA GLN A 167 18.79 0.40 10.68
C GLN A 167 18.99 -1.08 10.39
N THR A 168 18.63 -1.65 9.22
CA THR A 168 18.85 -3.10 8.99
C THR A 168 19.29 -3.47 7.58
N ASN A 169 20.16 -4.49 7.45
CA ASN A 169 20.61 -5.07 6.17
C ASN A 169 19.46 -5.64 5.30
N SER A 170 18.29 -5.98 5.88
CA SER A 170 17.12 -6.44 5.15
C SER A 170 16.42 -5.31 4.38
N VAL A 171 16.47 -4.09 4.89
CA VAL A 171 15.95 -2.88 4.22
C VAL A 171 16.76 -2.58 2.96
N MET A 172 18.08 -2.79 2.99
CA MET A 172 18.96 -2.53 1.86
C MET A 172 18.61 -3.37 0.61
N GLY A 173 18.06 -4.58 0.78
CA GLY A 173 17.62 -5.42 -0.34
C GLY A 173 16.36 -4.92 -1.04
N SER A 174 15.37 -4.42 -0.29
CA SER A 174 14.08 -3.98 -0.83
C SER A 174 14.14 -2.62 -1.50
N VAL A 175 15.04 -1.73 -1.06
CA VAL A 175 15.21 -0.38 -1.61
C VAL A 175 15.53 -0.37 -3.10
N HIS A 176 16.19 -1.42 -3.63
CA HIS A 176 16.51 -1.51 -5.06
C HIS A 176 15.30 -1.62 -5.99
N TYR A 177 14.11 -1.93 -5.47
CA TYR A 177 12.86 -2.07 -6.23
C TYR A 177 11.81 -1.03 -5.81
N LEU A 178 12.19 -0.09 -4.94
CA LEU A 178 11.32 0.88 -4.32
C LEU A 178 10.76 1.90 -5.33
N PRO A 179 9.44 2.03 -5.49
CA PRO A 179 8.86 3.05 -6.37
C PRO A 179 9.09 4.47 -5.86
N PRO A 180 9.16 5.48 -6.77
CA PRO A 180 9.35 6.89 -6.40
C PRO A 180 8.37 7.42 -5.36
N GLU A 181 7.09 7.05 -5.48
CA GLU A 181 6.03 7.44 -4.54
C GLU A 181 6.22 6.84 -3.15
N GLN A 182 6.66 5.58 -3.05
CA GLN A 182 6.99 4.99 -1.76
C GLN A 182 8.26 5.62 -1.15
N ALA A 183 9.25 5.93 -1.98
CA ALA A 183 10.46 6.64 -1.55
C ALA A 183 10.16 8.05 -1.01
N SER A 184 9.13 8.72 -1.53
CA SER A 184 8.66 10.02 -1.05
C SER A 184 7.67 9.96 0.10
N GLY A 185 7.24 8.75 0.52
CA GLY A 185 6.27 8.58 1.60
C GLY A 185 4.80 8.71 1.18
N SER A 186 4.49 8.81 -0.11
CA SER A 186 3.12 9.00 -0.64
C SER A 186 2.26 7.73 -0.67
N GLY A 187 2.74 6.62 -0.08
CA GLY A 187 2.00 5.36 -0.05
C GLY A 187 2.18 4.49 -1.29
N SER A 188 1.48 3.35 -1.33
CA SER A 188 1.58 2.35 -2.40
C SER A 188 0.26 2.20 -3.12
N THR A 189 0.32 2.11 -4.44
CA THR A 189 -0.82 1.85 -5.33
C THR A 189 -0.51 0.68 -6.26
N ILE A 190 -1.48 0.27 -7.08
CA ILE A 190 -1.24 -0.71 -8.16
C ILE A 190 -0.10 -0.26 -9.10
N LYS A 191 0.07 1.07 -9.29
CA LYS A 191 1.17 1.64 -10.09
C LYS A 191 2.55 1.42 -9.45
N SER A 192 2.59 1.25 -8.13
CA SER A 192 3.82 0.92 -7.40
C SER A 192 4.31 -0.49 -7.73
N ASP A 193 3.40 -1.47 -7.75
CA ASP A 193 3.74 -2.84 -8.16
C ASP A 193 4.22 -2.90 -9.62
N ILE A 194 3.59 -2.14 -10.53
CA ILE A 194 4.02 -2.03 -11.93
C ILE A 194 5.46 -1.51 -12.03
N TYR A 195 5.83 -0.50 -11.24
CA TYR A 195 7.20 0.01 -11.21
C TYR A 195 8.19 -1.07 -10.75
N SER A 196 7.89 -1.75 -9.64
CA SER A 196 8.74 -2.81 -9.10
C SER A 196 8.89 -3.98 -10.07
N LEU A 197 7.83 -4.37 -10.82
CA LEU A 197 7.89 -5.33 -11.92
C LEU A 197 8.84 -4.87 -13.04
N GLY A 198 8.80 -3.59 -13.41
CA GLY A 198 9.71 -3.02 -14.39
C GLY A 198 11.19 -3.08 -13.95
N ILE A 199 11.47 -2.79 -12.68
CA ILE A 199 12.82 -2.93 -12.10
C ILE A 199 13.27 -4.39 -12.08
N LEU A 200 12.38 -5.31 -11.73
CA LEU A 200 12.65 -6.74 -11.75
C LEU A 200 12.96 -7.23 -13.18
N MET A 201 12.18 -6.80 -14.18
CA MET A 201 12.43 -7.11 -15.58
C MET A 201 13.80 -6.61 -16.05
N PHE A 202 14.19 -5.41 -15.65
CA PHE A 202 15.53 -4.87 -15.91
C PHE A 202 16.62 -5.78 -15.32
N GLU A 203 16.45 -6.24 -14.06
CA GLU A 203 17.44 -7.12 -13.42
C GLU A 203 17.52 -8.50 -14.10
N LEU A 204 16.40 -9.09 -14.51
CA LEU A 204 16.37 -10.37 -15.24
C LEU A 204 17.20 -10.30 -16.53
N LEU A 205 17.05 -9.23 -17.29
CA LEU A 205 17.69 -9.03 -18.59
C LEU A 205 19.15 -8.58 -18.50
N THR A 206 19.57 -7.94 -17.40
CA THR A 206 20.92 -7.38 -17.26
C THR A 206 21.76 -8.05 -16.18
N GLY A 207 21.15 -8.83 -15.29
CA GLY A 207 21.79 -9.42 -14.10
C GLY A 207 22.14 -8.39 -13.03
N LYS A 208 21.71 -7.14 -13.17
CA LYS A 208 22.05 -6.05 -12.26
C LYS A 208 20.84 -5.15 -12.03
N VAL A 209 20.74 -4.58 -10.84
CA VAL A 209 19.73 -3.54 -10.56
C VAL A 209 20.12 -2.23 -11.25
N PRO A 210 19.16 -1.38 -11.70
CA PRO A 210 19.46 -0.14 -12.42
C PRO A 210 20.16 0.91 -11.56
N PHE A 211 19.83 0.95 -10.26
CA PHE A 211 20.39 1.94 -9.34
C PHE A 211 21.15 1.28 -8.20
N LYS A 212 22.32 1.83 -7.91
CA LYS A 212 23.20 1.41 -6.81
C LYS A 212 23.63 2.64 -6.02
N GLY A 213 23.90 2.48 -4.73
CA GLY A 213 24.37 3.53 -3.84
C GLY A 213 25.07 2.93 -2.62
N GLU A 214 25.73 3.78 -1.86
CA GLU A 214 26.42 3.40 -0.64
C GLU A 214 25.44 3.12 0.52
N ASN A 215 24.24 3.71 0.44
CA ASN A 215 23.21 3.57 1.45
C ASN A 215 21.79 3.56 0.82
N ALA A 216 20.80 3.17 1.59
CA ALA A 216 19.41 3.07 1.15
C ALA A 216 18.81 4.40 0.68
N VAL A 217 19.20 5.51 1.32
CA VAL A 217 18.69 6.85 0.98
C VAL A 217 19.18 7.29 -0.40
N GLU A 218 20.46 7.05 -0.71
CA GLU A 218 21.02 7.36 -2.05
C GLU A 218 20.29 6.57 -3.15
N ILE A 219 20.02 5.28 -2.91
CA ILE A 219 19.29 4.44 -3.87
C ILE A 219 17.87 4.96 -4.05
N ALA A 220 17.16 5.29 -2.96
CA ALA A 220 15.83 5.87 -3.01
C ALA A 220 15.79 7.19 -3.80
N ILE A 221 16.75 8.08 -3.61
CA ILE A 221 16.89 9.34 -4.38
C ILE A 221 17.06 9.04 -5.87
N LYS A 222 17.87 8.03 -6.24
CA LYS A 222 18.04 7.63 -7.64
C LYS A 222 16.74 7.11 -8.24
N HIS A 223 15.95 6.33 -7.50
CA HIS A 223 14.62 5.92 -7.94
C HIS A 223 13.69 7.11 -8.20
N MET A 224 13.79 8.17 -7.41
CA MET A 224 13.01 9.39 -7.59
C MET A 224 13.48 10.25 -8.77
N LYS A 225 14.80 10.31 -9.04
CA LYS A 225 15.39 11.34 -9.91
C LYS A 225 16.04 10.79 -11.17
N ASP A 226 16.72 9.64 -11.11
CA ASP A 226 17.55 9.18 -12.22
C ASP A 226 16.74 8.40 -13.25
N GLN A 227 17.02 8.58 -14.51
CA GLN A 227 16.41 7.79 -15.58
C GLN A 227 16.88 6.34 -15.54
N ILE A 228 16.01 5.41 -15.96
CA ILE A 228 16.37 4.01 -16.12
C ILE A 228 17.41 3.88 -17.24
N PRO A 229 18.55 3.21 -16.99
CA PRO A 229 19.53 2.92 -18.03
C PRO A 229 18.93 2.10 -19.17
N SER A 230 19.43 2.30 -20.40
CA SER A 230 18.96 1.55 -21.56
C SER A 230 19.42 0.10 -21.49
N VAL A 231 18.49 -0.85 -21.50
CA VAL A 231 18.81 -2.30 -21.58
C VAL A 231 19.37 -2.65 -22.97
N CYS A 232 18.92 -1.99 -24.04
CA CYS A 232 19.45 -2.16 -25.39
C CYS A 232 20.91 -1.70 -25.50
N SER A 233 21.32 -0.70 -24.71
CA SER A 233 22.74 -0.28 -24.65
C SER A 233 23.62 -1.27 -23.89
N ILE A 234 23.06 -2.05 -22.98
CA ILE A 234 23.76 -3.10 -22.22
C ILE A 234 23.83 -4.38 -23.05
N ASN A 235 22.77 -4.74 -23.73
CA ASN A 235 22.66 -5.91 -24.59
C ASN A 235 21.87 -5.58 -25.86
N GLU A 236 22.58 -5.46 -26.97
CA GLU A 236 22.01 -5.10 -28.30
C GLU A 236 21.04 -6.14 -28.86
N SER A 237 21.03 -7.36 -28.33
CA SER A 237 20.08 -8.41 -28.75
C SER A 237 18.66 -8.19 -28.20
N ILE A 238 18.47 -7.27 -27.28
CA ILE A 238 17.17 -6.96 -26.70
C ILE A 238 16.39 -6.03 -27.65
N PRO A 239 15.19 -6.40 -28.10
CA PRO A 239 14.37 -5.55 -28.98
C PRO A 239 13.93 -4.26 -28.29
N GLN A 240 13.71 -3.19 -29.07
CA GLN A 240 13.24 -1.91 -28.54
C GLN A 240 11.85 -2.00 -27.88
N SER A 241 10.99 -2.89 -28.33
CA SER A 241 9.69 -3.21 -27.72
C SER A 241 9.83 -3.62 -26.25
N VAL A 242 10.82 -4.47 -25.95
CA VAL A 242 11.10 -4.95 -24.59
C VAL A 242 11.65 -3.81 -23.71
N GLU A 243 12.56 -2.96 -24.23
CA GLU A 243 13.00 -1.77 -23.50
C GLU A 243 11.84 -0.80 -23.22
N ASN A 244 10.92 -0.64 -24.18
CA ASN A 244 9.77 0.25 -24.02
C ASN A 244 8.85 -0.20 -22.87
N ILE A 245 8.66 -1.51 -22.67
CA ILE A 245 7.90 -2.02 -21.53
C ILE A 245 8.56 -1.58 -20.21
N ILE A 246 9.88 -1.74 -20.09
CA ILE A 246 10.62 -1.32 -18.89
C ILE A 246 10.50 0.19 -18.70
N LEU A 247 10.69 0.98 -19.74
CA LEU A 247 10.60 2.44 -19.68
C LEU A 247 9.20 2.91 -19.27
N LYS A 248 8.14 2.27 -19.79
CA LYS A 248 6.76 2.57 -19.43
C LYS A 248 6.46 2.18 -18.00
N ALA A 249 6.81 0.97 -17.59
CA ALA A 249 6.60 0.50 -16.23
C ALA A 249 7.36 1.35 -15.20
N CYS A 250 8.58 1.79 -15.51
CA CYS A 250 9.46 2.55 -14.62
C CYS A 250 9.37 4.08 -14.79
N ALA A 251 8.35 4.61 -15.45
CA ALA A 251 8.12 6.05 -15.53
C ALA A 251 8.01 6.64 -14.11
N LYS A 252 8.65 7.81 -13.89
CA LYS A 252 8.70 8.43 -12.56
C LYS A 252 7.32 8.91 -12.12
N ASN A 253 6.57 9.53 -13.05
CA ASN A 253 5.18 9.88 -12.82
C ASN A 253 4.30 8.61 -12.96
N PRO A 254 3.56 8.19 -11.91
CA PRO A 254 2.69 7.02 -11.99
C PRO A 254 1.63 7.09 -13.11
N LYS A 255 1.21 8.30 -13.52
CA LYS A 255 0.25 8.51 -14.62
C LYS A 255 0.81 8.10 -15.99
N ASN A 256 2.14 8.05 -16.15
CA ASN A 256 2.81 7.65 -17.38
C ASN A 256 3.07 6.14 -17.47
N ARG A 257 2.78 5.39 -16.39
CA ARG A 257 2.87 3.92 -16.36
C ARG A 257 1.64 3.27 -16.97
N TYR A 258 1.66 1.94 -17.09
CA TYR A 258 0.47 1.16 -17.44
C TYR A 258 -0.69 1.44 -16.50
N ASP A 259 -1.91 1.44 -16.99
CA ASP A 259 -3.09 1.67 -16.15
C ASP A 259 -3.39 0.48 -15.24
N SER A 260 -3.07 -0.72 -15.68
CA SER A 260 -3.17 -1.95 -14.91
C SER A 260 -1.99 -2.88 -15.20
N VAL A 261 -1.77 -3.88 -14.34
CA VAL A 261 -0.80 -4.95 -14.61
C VAL A 261 -1.28 -5.83 -15.77
N SER A 262 -2.58 -5.96 -15.98
CA SER A 262 -3.16 -6.67 -17.13
C SER A 262 -2.77 -6.00 -18.46
N GLU A 263 -2.72 -4.67 -18.53
CA GLU A 263 -2.20 -3.96 -19.71
C GLU A 263 -0.72 -4.25 -19.95
N MET A 264 0.10 -4.30 -18.89
CA MET A 264 1.51 -4.71 -18.99
C MET A 264 1.65 -6.16 -19.47
N TYR A 265 0.79 -7.07 -18.99
CA TYR A 265 0.75 -8.47 -19.45
C TYR A 265 0.45 -8.60 -20.95
N GLU A 266 -0.54 -7.86 -21.47
CA GLU A 266 -0.86 -7.87 -22.90
C GLU A 266 0.28 -7.31 -23.77
N ASP A 267 1.00 -6.31 -23.27
CA ASP A 267 2.17 -5.75 -23.95
C ASP A 267 3.34 -6.77 -23.99
N LEU A 268 3.56 -7.51 -22.89
CA LEU A 268 4.56 -8.59 -22.80
C LEU A 268 4.26 -9.73 -23.80
N LYS A 269 3.00 -10.09 -24.03
CA LYS A 269 2.61 -11.17 -24.96
C LYS A 269 3.09 -10.93 -26.39
N THR A 270 3.18 -9.68 -26.78
CA THR A 270 3.50 -9.29 -28.17
C THR A 270 4.89 -8.66 -28.33
N CYS A 271 5.63 -8.43 -27.26
CA CYS A 271 6.90 -7.70 -27.30
C CYS A 271 8.00 -8.40 -28.11
N LEU A 272 7.90 -9.71 -28.33
CA LEU A 272 8.81 -10.48 -29.17
C LEU A 272 8.31 -10.68 -30.61
N ASP A 273 7.22 -10.01 -31.02
CA ASP A 273 6.80 -10.00 -32.41
C ASP A 273 7.84 -9.23 -33.26
N PRO A 274 8.36 -9.82 -34.35
CA PRO A 274 9.34 -9.16 -35.21
C PRO A 274 8.89 -7.78 -35.73
N LEU A 275 7.61 -7.54 -35.89
CA LEU A 275 7.05 -6.26 -36.34
C LEU A 275 7.26 -5.14 -35.28
N ARG A 276 7.52 -5.51 -34.04
CA ARG A 276 7.72 -4.59 -32.91
C ARG A 276 9.19 -4.34 -32.56
N PHE A 277 10.14 -5.06 -33.15
CA PHE A 277 11.56 -4.96 -32.77
C PHE A 277 12.15 -3.58 -32.98
N GLU A 278 11.69 -2.88 -34.01
CA GLU A 278 12.15 -1.52 -34.36
C GLU A 278 11.15 -0.44 -33.94
N GLU A 279 10.39 -0.66 -32.89
CA GLU A 279 9.55 0.38 -32.29
C GLU A 279 10.36 1.63 -31.97
N LYS A 280 9.70 2.78 -31.98
CA LYS A 280 10.32 4.01 -31.48
C LYS A 280 10.53 3.91 -29.98
N ARG A 281 11.74 4.29 -29.55
CA ARG A 281 12.05 4.34 -28.12
C ARG A 281 11.15 5.32 -27.39
N LEU A 282 10.57 4.90 -26.27
CA LEU A 282 9.83 5.77 -25.38
C LEU A 282 10.79 6.75 -24.69
N VAL A 283 10.43 8.03 -24.67
CA VAL A 283 11.21 9.09 -24.02
C VAL A 283 10.26 9.96 -23.20
N TYR A 284 10.52 10.03 -21.91
CA TYR A 284 9.85 10.96 -21.01
C TYR A 284 10.75 12.18 -20.78
N ARG A 285 10.18 13.39 -20.81
CA ARG A 285 10.89 14.60 -20.42
C ARG A 285 11.13 14.59 -18.92
N TYR A 286 12.32 14.96 -18.51
CA TYR A 286 12.64 15.05 -17.10
C TYR A 286 12.81 16.53 -16.67
N PRO A 287 12.19 16.96 -15.53
CA PRO A 287 11.25 16.21 -14.70
C PRO A 287 9.94 15.91 -15.42
N GLU A 288 9.38 14.71 -15.19
CA GLU A 288 8.12 14.29 -15.76
C GLU A 288 6.96 15.09 -15.15
N HIS A 289 6.17 15.75 -16.01
CA HIS A 289 4.95 16.46 -15.60
C HIS A 289 3.71 15.66 -15.99
N SER A 290 2.60 15.87 -15.28
CA SER A 290 1.33 15.17 -15.54
C SER A 290 0.74 15.42 -16.95
N THR A 291 1.20 16.47 -17.64
CA THR A 291 0.79 16.87 -18.99
C THR A 291 1.76 16.44 -20.09
N ASP A 292 2.89 15.82 -19.73
CA ASP A 292 3.88 15.42 -20.74
C ASP A 292 3.36 14.23 -21.57
N ASN A 293 3.10 14.51 -22.84
CA ASN A 293 2.81 13.46 -23.82
C ASN A 293 4.11 12.73 -24.18
N THR A 294 4.07 11.41 -24.17
CA THR A 294 5.16 10.54 -24.62
C THR A 294 5.43 10.77 -26.09
N LYS A 295 6.66 11.19 -26.44
CA LYS A 295 7.11 11.27 -27.85
C LYS A 295 8.07 10.12 -28.13
N PRO A 296 7.70 9.18 -29.00
CA PRO A 296 8.63 8.14 -29.44
C PRO A 296 9.70 8.73 -30.37
N ILE A 297 10.98 8.42 -30.12
CA ILE A 297 12.14 8.83 -30.95
C ILE A 297 12.73 7.57 -31.60
N THR A 298 13.03 7.64 -32.89
CA THR A 298 13.66 6.54 -33.63
C THR A 298 15.18 6.45 -33.38
N LYS A 299 15.74 5.22 -33.54
CA LYS A 299 17.20 4.99 -33.51
C LYS A 299 17.97 5.87 -34.54
N LEU A 300 17.32 6.24 -35.64
CA LEU A 300 17.87 7.14 -36.66
C LEU A 300 18.07 8.57 -36.13
N GLU A 301 17.08 9.12 -35.41
CA GLU A 301 17.18 10.49 -34.84
C GLU A 301 18.26 10.58 -33.76
N LEU A 302 18.53 9.49 -33.02
CA LEU A 302 19.65 9.40 -32.07
C LEU A 302 21.03 9.36 -32.77
N ARG A 303 21.12 8.77 -33.98
CA ARG A 303 22.35 8.81 -34.82
C ARG A 303 22.59 10.18 -35.41
N GLU A 304 21.54 10.88 -35.83
CA GLU A 304 21.69 12.26 -36.35
C GLU A 304 22.13 13.27 -35.27
N ILE A 305 21.70 13.09 -34.02
CA ILE A 305 22.16 13.93 -32.89
C ILE A 305 23.63 13.65 -32.57
N LYS A 306 24.09 12.38 -32.64
CA LYS A 306 25.50 12.01 -32.45
C LYS A 306 26.41 12.41 -33.61
N ASN A 307 25.87 12.49 -34.83
CA ASN A 307 26.68 12.85 -36.02
C ASN A 307 26.80 14.36 -36.24
N LYS A 308 26.05 15.20 -35.53
CA LYS A 308 26.16 16.65 -35.62
C LYS A 308 27.38 17.25 -34.87
N ASP A 309 28.03 16.47 -34.01
CA ASP A 309 29.19 16.93 -33.24
C ASP A 309 30.56 16.52 -33.82
N LEU A 310 30.59 15.91 -35.04
CA LEU A 310 31.82 15.43 -35.67
C LEU A 310 31.83 15.68 -37.18
N ASP A 311 31.90 16.94 -37.60
CA ASP A 311 32.41 17.31 -38.93
C ASP A 311 33.43 18.44 -38.79
N VAL A 312 34.66 18.04 -38.51
CA VAL A 312 35.86 18.85 -38.79
C VAL A 312 36.34 18.44 -40.17
N VAL A 313 36.02 19.25 -41.15
CA VAL A 313 36.54 19.10 -42.53
C VAL A 313 37.88 19.74 -42.63
N ASP A 314 38.91 18.93 -42.88
CA ASP A 314 40.24 19.32 -43.24
C ASP A 314 40.30 19.53 -44.76
N THR A 315 40.50 20.77 -45.21
CA THR A 315 40.84 21.07 -46.60
C THR A 315 41.95 22.11 -46.66
N GLN A 316 43.13 21.62 -47.00
CA GLN A 316 44.24 22.47 -47.46
C GLN A 316 43.98 22.94 -48.87
N THR A 317 43.92 24.26 -49.11
CA THR A 317 44.26 24.87 -50.37
C THR A 317 44.95 26.21 -50.16
N ASN A 318 46.06 26.37 -50.87
CA ASN A 318 47.01 27.46 -50.90
C ASN A 318 46.46 28.64 -51.72
N ASP A 319 46.28 29.82 -51.11
CA ASP A 319 46.34 31.10 -51.86
C ASP A 319 46.58 32.29 -50.94
N LYS A 320 47.72 32.95 -51.17
CA LYS A 320 48.21 34.08 -50.36
C LYS A 320 47.32 35.33 -50.37
N LYS A 321 46.39 35.48 -51.31
CA LYS A 321 45.43 36.59 -51.36
C LYS A 321 44.20 36.37 -50.51
N LEU A 322 43.80 35.08 -50.26
CA LEU A 322 42.67 34.70 -49.41
C LEU A 322 43.04 34.91 -47.94
N ASN A 323 44.31 34.72 -47.55
CA ASN A 323 44.73 34.83 -46.17
C ASN A 323 44.65 36.27 -45.59
N ILE A 324 44.79 37.32 -46.42
CA ILE A 324 44.64 38.70 -45.94
C ILE A 324 43.15 39.05 -45.71
N ALA A 325 42.29 38.58 -46.58
CA ALA A 325 40.84 38.75 -46.40
C ALA A 325 40.33 37.97 -45.16
N LEU A 326 40.84 36.74 -44.94
CA LEU A 326 40.51 35.92 -43.76
C LEU A 326 41.04 36.51 -42.44
N ILE A 327 42.23 37.18 -42.47
CA ILE A 327 42.76 37.88 -41.29
C ILE A 327 41.89 39.09 -40.95
N ILE A 328 41.38 39.83 -41.92
CA ILE A 328 40.50 40.99 -41.70
C ILE A 328 39.12 40.48 -41.17
N VAL A 329 38.57 39.41 -41.75
CA VAL A 329 37.34 38.78 -41.26
C VAL A 329 37.55 38.21 -39.85
N GLY A 330 38.70 37.58 -39.59
CA GLY A 330 39.06 37.08 -38.27
C GLY A 330 39.15 38.18 -37.20
N ILE A 331 39.75 39.33 -37.53
CA ILE A 331 39.78 40.47 -36.62
C ILE A 331 38.40 41.06 -36.37
N VAL A 332 37.55 41.14 -37.38
CA VAL A 332 36.16 41.59 -37.23
C VAL A 332 35.35 40.60 -36.38
N CYS A 333 35.53 39.31 -36.59
CA CYS A 333 34.88 38.29 -35.76
C CYS A 333 35.37 38.34 -34.31
N VAL A 334 36.67 38.51 -34.08
CA VAL A 334 37.23 38.68 -32.72
C VAL A 334 36.69 39.93 -32.05
N CYS A 335 36.58 41.05 -32.78
CA CYS A 335 35.95 42.25 -32.24
C CYS A 335 34.47 42.05 -31.90
N ILE A 336 33.72 41.36 -32.72
CA ILE A 336 32.29 40.99 -32.44
C ILE A 336 32.20 40.10 -31.22
N VAL A 337 33.09 39.10 -31.08
CA VAL A 337 33.13 38.22 -29.91
C VAL A 337 33.51 38.99 -28.65
N ILE A 338 34.49 39.93 -28.74
CA ILE A 338 34.86 40.77 -27.60
C ILE A 338 33.72 41.71 -27.22
N VAL A 339 33.05 42.34 -28.19
CA VAL A 339 31.85 43.17 -27.93
C VAL A 339 30.73 42.35 -27.35
N GLY A 340 30.50 41.12 -27.86
CA GLY A 340 29.55 40.16 -27.31
C GLY A 340 29.87 39.73 -25.87
N LEU A 341 31.17 39.44 -25.61
CA LEU A 341 31.66 39.10 -24.26
C LEU A 341 31.52 40.28 -23.28
N VAL A 342 31.86 41.50 -23.73
CA VAL A 342 31.67 42.72 -22.93
C VAL A 342 30.21 42.99 -22.67
N PHE A 343 29.34 42.76 -23.66
CA PHE A 343 27.89 42.87 -23.49
C PHE A 343 27.32 41.80 -22.52
N ILE A 344 27.84 40.56 -22.60
CA ILE A 344 27.49 39.47 -21.67
C ILE A 344 28.00 39.79 -20.26
N LEU A 345 29.22 40.35 -20.12
CA LEU A 345 29.78 40.76 -18.82
C LEU A 345 29.02 41.95 -18.20
N ILE A 346 28.57 42.91 -19.02
CA ILE A 346 27.73 44.01 -18.54
C ILE A 346 26.32 43.52 -18.16
N ALA A 347 25.73 42.63 -18.96
CA ALA A 347 24.42 42.02 -18.68
C ALA A 347 24.45 41.04 -17.49
N SER A 348 25.60 40.43 -17.18
CA SER A 348 25.76 39.54 -16.02
C SER A 348 26.13 40.29 -14.74
N SER A 349 26.56 41.57 -14.83
CA SER A 349 26.90 42.36 -13.65
C SER A 349 25.70 42.79 -12.82
N ASP A 350 24.51 42.88 -13.43
CA ASP A 350 23.26 43.18 -12.71
C ASP A 350 22.64 41.99 -11.99
N LYS A 351 23.04 40.77 -12.36
CA LYS A 351 22.49 39.52 -11.72
C LYS A 351 23.15 39.13 -10.39
N ASN A 352 24.11 39.92 -9.90
CA ASN A 352 24.90 39.55 -8.72
C ASN A 352 24.64 40.46 -7.50
N LYS A 353 23.55 41.22 -7.49
CA LYS A 353 23.17 42.00 -6.31
C LYS A 353 22.50 41.11 -5.29
N ASP A 354 22.96 41.15 -4.04
CA ASP A 354 22.24 40.53 -2.92
C ASP A 354 21.00 41.35 -2.57
N VAL A 355 19.84 40.72 -2.61
CA VAL A 355 18.54 41.29 -2.26
C VAL A 355 17.99 40.53 -1.07
N SER A 356 17.35 41.22 -0.15
CA SER A 356 16.66 40.58 0.99
C SER A 356 15.28 40.09 0.57
N VAL A 357 14.92 38.89 0.96
CA VAL A 357 13.51 38.43 0.87
C VAL A 357 12.65 39.43 1.62
N PRO A 358 11.57 39.98 1.02
CA PRO A 358 10.72 40.97 1.67
C PRO A 358 10.23 40.46 3.04
N SER A 359 10.15 41.38 4.01
CA SER A 359 9.48 41.15 5.29
C SER A 359 7.96 41.19 5.09
N ASP A 360 7.22 40.61 6.01
CA ASP A 360 5.76 40.68 6.06
C ASP A 360 5.08 40.08 4.80
N LEU A 361 5.52 38.89 4.41
CA LEU A 361 4.87 38.10 3.36
C LEU A 361 3.83 37.13 3.94
N GLU A 362 4.09 36.58 5.14
CA GLU A 362 3.13 35.71 5.86
C GLU A 362 1.91 36.53 6.31
N GLY A 363 0.73 35.99 6.16
CA GLY A 363 -0.53 36.67 6.42
C GLY A 363 -1.06 37.56 5.29
N LEU A 364 -0.30 37.70 4.17
CA LEU A 364 -0.78 38.39 2.99
C LEU A 364 -1.54 37.47 2.05
N ASN A 365 -2.40 38.04 1.22
CA ASN A 365 -2.97 37.30 0.09
C ASN A 365 -1.88 36.96 -0.95
N GLU A 366 -2.04 35.80 -1.62
CA GLU A 366 -1.12 35.29 -2.64
C GLU A 366 -0.63 36.35 -3.62
N LYS A 367 -1.56 37.09 -4.23
CA LYS A 367 -1.25 38.08 -5.27
C LYS A 367 -0.43 39.26 -4.75
N GLU A 368 -0.65 39.67 -3.53
CA GLU A 368 0.08 40.77 -2.88
C GLU A 368 1.50 40.33 -2.49
N ALA A 369 1.63 39.08 -1.96
CA ALA A 369 2.91 38.51 -1.61
C ALA A 369 3.80 38.30 -2.85
N CYS A 370 3.29 37.73 -3.92
CA CYS A 370 4.00 37.56 -5.18
C CYS A 370 4.45 38.91 -5.76
N LYS A 371 3.57 39.92 -5.77
CA LYS A 371 3.90 41.26 -6.25
C LYS A 371 5.01 41.95 -5.43
N LYS A 372 5.09 41.67 -4.11
CA LYS A 372 6.21 42.17 -3.27
C LYS A 372 7.53 41.46 -3.60
N ILE A 373 7.48 40.15 -3.85
CA ILE A 373 8.65 39.32 -4.22
C ILE A 373 9.19 39.77 -5.57
N GLU A 374 8.32 39.95 -6.56
CA GLU A 374 8.71 40.41 -7.92
C GLU A 374 9.27 41.83 -7.92
N LYS A 375 8.74 42.75 -7.10
CA LYS A 375 9.30 44.08 -6.91
C LYS A 375 10.69 44.10 -6.31
N ALA A 376 11.10 43.01 -5.66
CA ALA A 376 12.45 42.84 -5.13
C ALA A 376 13.38 42.10 -6.12
N ASP A 377 13.01 42.03 -7.40
CA ASP A 377 13.75 41.32 -8.47
C ASP A 377 13.97 39.83 -8.16
N LEU A 378 13.00 39.20 -7.45
CA LEU A 378 12.98 37.77 -7.11
C LEU A 378 11.83 37.07 -7.83
N ILE A 379 11.94 35.76 -8.01
CA ILE A 379 10.90 34.94 -8.67
C ILE A 379 9.96 34.37 -7.59
N CYS A 380 8.65 34.67 -7.71
CA CYS A 380 7.65 34.07 -6.84
C CYS A 380 7.27 32.67 -7.33
N LYS A 381 7.28 31.69 -6.42
CA LYS A 381 6.75 30.34 -6.65
C LYS A 381 5.71 30.04 -5.59
N VAL A 382 4.50 29.68 -6.02
CA VAL A 382 3.41 29.34 -5.12
C VAL A 382 3.33 27.82 -4.93
N LYS A 383 3.04 27.41 -3.70
CA LYS A 383 2.60 26.07 -3.31
C LYS A 383 1.34 26.24 -2.48
N TYR A 384 0.43 25.31 -2.61
CA TYR A 384 -0.79 25.29 -1.80
C TYR A 384 -0.68 24.23 -0.72
N ALA A 385 -1.25 24.50 0.46
CA ALA A 385 -1.37 23.55 1.56
C ALA A 385 -2.58 23.94 2.41
N TYR A 386 -3.26 22.96 2.99
CA TYR A 386 -4.31 23.20 3.96
C TYR A 386 -3.71 23.56 5.33
N ASP A 387 -4.26 24.57 5.99
CA ASP A 387 -3.89 24.96 7.35
C ASP A 387 -5.12 25.53 8.05
N GLU A 388 -5.49 24.94 9.19
CA GLU A 388 -6.70 25.27 9.94
C GLU A 388 -6.69 26.67 10.57
N GLU A 389 -5.50 27.24 10.78
CA GLU A 389 -5.34 28.54 11.43
C GLU A 389 -5.46 29.74 10.46
N PHE A 390 -5.48 29.47 9.13
CA PHE A 390 -5.47 30.53 8.13
C PHE A 390 -6.66 30.46 7.18
N GLU A 391 -7.16 31.63 6.79
CA GLU A 391 -8.18 31.75 5.75
C GLU A 391 -7.63 31.33 4.37
N GLU A 392 -8.52 31.02 3.44
CA GLU A 392 -8.16 30.68 2.05
C GLU A 392 -7.38 31.80 1.37
N ASP A 393 -6.44 31.45 0.48
CA ASP A 393 -5.57 32.37 -0.26
C ASP A 393 -4.56 33.18 0.58
N VAL A 394 -4.32 32.84 1.84
CA VAL A 394 -3.36 33.51 2.73
C VAL A 394 -2.02 32.78 2.76
N VAL A 395 -0.91 33.52 2.73
CA VAL A 395 0.45 32.97 2.82
C VAL A 395 0.74 32.50 4.24
N ILE A 396 0.93 31.19 4.42
CA ILE A 396 1.21 30.56 5.71
C ILE A 396 2.70 30.32 5.96
N LYS A 397 3.51 30.28 4.89
CA LYS A 397 4.97 30.03 5.02
C LYS A 397 5.75 30.59 3.84
N VAL A 398 6.97 31.05 4.12
CA VAL A 398 7.89 31.60 3.12
C VAL A 398 9.26 30.88 3.19
N SER A 399 9.80 30.49 2.03
CA SER A 399 11.10 29.84 1.93
C SER A 399 11.91 30.39 0.73
N PRO A 400 13.13 30.93 0.94
CA PRO A 400 13.81 31.17 2.22
C PRO A 400 13.08 32.15 3.13
N LYS A 401 13.34 32.12 4.43
CA LYS A 401 12.67 32.98 5.41
C LYS A 401 12.81 34.46 5.06
N SER A 402 11.81 35.27 5.43
CA SER A 402 11.82 36.72 5.32
C SER A 402 13.13 37.32 5.84
N SER A 403 13.61 38.38 5.19
CA SER A 403 14.90 39.05 5.46
C SER A 403 16.17 38.25 5.16
N THR A 404 16.08 37.05 4.61
CA THR A 404 17.24 36.30 4.11
C THR A 404 17.84 36.98 2.88
N LYS A 405 19.15 37.16 2.84
CA LYS A 405 19.86 37.71 1.66
C LYS A 405 20.03 36.62 0.62
N ILE A 406 19.53 36.84 -0.57
CA ILE A 406 19.65 35.95 -1.74
C ILE A 406 19.96 36.77 -2.98
N LYS A 407 20.46 36.17 -4.04
CA LYS A 407 20.79 36.86 -5.29
C LYS A 407 19.54 37.22 -6.07
N THR A 408 19.56 38.37 -6.77
CA THR A 408 18.51 38.74 -7.74
C THR A 408 18.26 37.60 -8.72
N GLY A 409 17.00 37.38 -9.05
CA GLY A 409 16.53 36.28 -9.92
C GLY A 409 16.40 34.91 -9.22
N ASN A 410 16.70 34.80 -7.92
CA ASN A 410 16.45 33.57 -7.17
C ASN A 410 14.96 33.43 -6.83
N THR A 411 14.55 32.18 -6.63
CA THR A 411 13.16 31.84 -6.36
C THR A 411 12.86 31.89 -4.85
N VAL A 412 11.80 32.59 -4.50
CA VAL A 412 11.15 32.54 -3.18
C VAL A 412 9.87 31.74 -3.32
N THR A 413 9.76 30.67 -2.54
CA THR A 413 8.55 29.84 -2.50
C THR A 413 7.68 30.32 -1.36
N ILE A 414 6.44 30.71 -1.65
CA ILE A 414 5.39 30.93 -0.67
C ILE A 414 4.47 29.73 -0.61
N THR A 415 4.03 29.33 0.59
CA THR A 415 2.98 28.35 0.78
C THR A 415 1.71 29.11 1.14
N VAL A 416 0.63 28.88 0.41
CA VAL A 416 -0.66 29.58 0.52
C VAL A 416 -1.69 28.58 1.03
N SER A 417 -2.53 29.01 1.97
CA SER A 417 -3.66 28.20 2.46
C SER A 417 -4.68 28.01 1.34
N SER A 418 -5.05 26.77 1.07
CA SER A 418 -6.08 26.45 0.06
C SER A 418 -6.96 25.31 0.53
N PHE A 419 -8.26 25.45 0.31
CA PHE A 419 -9.29 24.47 0.63
C PHE A 419 -9.71 23.62 -0.58
N GLU A 420 -9.08 23.81 -1.74
CA GLU A 420 -9.47 23.16 -3.00
C GLU A 420 -9.40 21.62 -2.93
N ASP A 421 -8.43 21.09 -2.17
CA ASP A 421 -8.24 19.66 -1.95
C ASP A 421 -8.87 19.17 -0.62
N THR A 422 -9.81 19.91 -0.05
CA THR A 422 -10.53 19.53 1.16
C THR A 422 -12.01 19.30 0.91
N ILE A 423 -12.67 18.60 1.84
CA ILE A 423 -14.13 18.52 1.94
C ILE A 423 -14.56 19.03 3.32
N GLU A 424 -15.73 19.60 3.40
CA GLU A 424 -16.40 19.91 4.67
C GLU A 424 -17.11 18.66 5.18
N VAL A 425 -16.92 18.33 6.45
CA VAL A 425 -17.52 17.15 7.07
C VAL A 425 -18.97 17.43 7.42
N GLU A 426 -19.86 16.61 6.88
CA GLU A 426 -21.29 16.67 7.19
C GLU A 426 -21.63 15.88 8.47
N ASP A 427 -22.87 16.04 8.94
CA ASP A 427 -23.41 15.15 9.98
C ASP A 427 -23.81 13.81 9.36
N TYR A 428 -23.04 12.79 9.71
CA TYR A 428 -23.27 11.41 9.24
C TYR A 428 -24.08 10.57 10.24
N LYS A 429 -24.36 11.07 11.43
CA LYS A 429 -25.12 10.35 12.45
C LYS A 429 -26.50 9.92 11.93
N GLY A 430 -26.86 8.67 12.13
CA GLY A 430 -28.13 8.07 11.66
C GLY A 430 -28.13 7.65 10.19
N LYS A 431 -27.14 8.07 9.38
CA LYS A 431 -27.00 7.60 7.99
C LYS A 431 -26.45 6.16 7.97
N LYS A 432 -26.70 5.40 6.91
CA LYS A 432 -26.16 4.05 6.74
C LYS A 432 -24.65 4.11 6.43
N LEU A 433 -23.86 3.32 7.14
CA LEU A 433 -22.40 3.29 6.99
C LEU A 433 -21.96 3.03 5.55
N ASP A 434 -22.54 2.04 4.87
CA ASP A 434 -22.12 1.66 3.51
C ASP A 434 -22.27 2.81 2.51
N VAL A 435 -23.33 3.61 2.66
CA VAL A 435 -23.60 4.77 1.80
C VAL A 435 -22.55 5.87 2.04
N VAL A 436 -22.38 6.27 3.31
CA VAL A 436 -21.43 7.33 3.68
C VAL A 436 -19.99 6.91 3.39
N LYS A 437 -19.66 5.66 3.65
CA LYS A 437 -18.33 5.12 3.35
C LYS A 437 -18.02 5.17 1.86
N ALA A 438 -18.95 4.71 1.01
CA ALA A 438 -18.75 4.75 -0.45
C ALA A 438 -18.60 6.19 -0.97
N GLU A 439 -19.36 7.14 -0.44
CA GLU A 439 -19.30 8.55 -0.78
C GLU A 439 -17.94 9.15 -0.41
N LEU A 440 -17.50 9.02 0.84
CA LEU A 440 -16.24 9.56 1.33
C LEU A 440 -15.03 8.95 0.66
N GLU A 441 -15.03 7.62 0.46
CA GLU A 441 -13.95 6.92 -0.25
C GLU A 441 -13.87 7.34 -1.73
N SER A 442 -15.01 7.66 -2.37
CA SER A 442 -15.02 8.21 -3.74
C SER A 442 -14.35 9.58 -3.84
N LEU A 443 -14.35 10.35 -2.75
CA LEU A 443 -13.69 11.66 -2.61
C LEU A 443 -12.23 11.53 -2.14
N GLY A 444 -11.73 10.32 -1.95
CA GLY A 444 -10.35 10.05 -1.51
C GLY A 444 -10.16 10.05 0.01
N ILE A 445 -11.22 10.17 0.79
CA ILE A 445 -11.19 10.12 2.25
C ILE A 445 -11.17 8.67 2.73
N ARG A 446 -10.29 8.37 3.64
CA ARG A 446 -10.22 7.06 4.27
C ARG A 446 -11.20 6.94 5.42
N VAL A 447 -12.18 6.04 5.31
CA VAL A 447 -13.13 5.73 6.38
C VAL A 447 -12.63 4.55 7.21
N VAL A 448 -12.63 4.70 8.54
CA VAL A 448 -12.32 3.65 9.51
C VAL A 448 -13.61 3.28 10.25
N PRO A 449 -14.30 2.19 9.87
CA PRO A 449 -15.52 1.79 10.54
C PRO A 449 -15.19 1.07 11.85
N THR A 450 -15.82 1.47 12.95
CA THR A 450 -15.69 0.86 14.28
C THR A 450 -17.07 0.35 14.73
N PRO A 451 -17.28 -0.98 14.91
CA PRO A 451 -18.56 -1.51 15.32
C PRO A 451 -18.84 -1.22 16.80
N GLN A 452 -20.04 -0.79 17.11
CA GLN A 452 -20.57 -0.70 18.47
C GLN A 452 -21.78 -1.61 18.60
N LYS A 453 -21.75 -2.50 19.60
CA LYS A 453 -22.86 -3.41 19.88
C LYS A 453 -24.02 -2.61 20.45
N VAL A 454 -25.20 -2.81 19.88
CA VAL A 454 -26.47 -2.23 20.31
C VAL A 454 -27.54 -3.32 20.38
N THR A 455 -28.54 -3.15 21.22
CA THR A 455 -29.69 -4.04 21.34
C THR A 455 -30.90 -3.45 20.60
N LYS A 456 -31.97 -4.21 20.45
CA LYS A 456 -33.23 -3.72 19.86
C LYS A 456 -33.86 -2.61 20.69
N ASP A 457 -33.58 -2.56 22.00
CA ASP A 457 -34.14 -1.57 22.92
C ASP A 457 -33.49 -0.19 22.79
N ASP A 458 -32.32 -0.09 22.11
CA ASP A 458 -31.61 1.16 21.90
C ASP A 458 -32.24 2.04 20.79
N ASP A 459 -33.26 1.55 20.07
CA ASP A 459 -33.95 2.21 18.96
C ASP A 459 -32.99 2.74 17.86
N ILE A 460 -31.88 2.02 17.64
CA ILE A 460 -30.87 2.33 16.64
C ILE A 460 -30.91 1.23 15.55
N GLU A 461 -31.06 1.65 14.31
CA GLU A 461 -31.08 0.70 13.19
C GLU A 461 -29.68 0.08 12.97
N GLU A 462 -29.64 -1.19 12.64
CA GLU A 462 -28.41 -1.89 12.26
C GLU A 462 -27.70 -1.17 11.11
N ASN A 463 -26.36 -1.13 11.16
CA ASN A 463 -25.49 -0.49 10.18
C ASN A 463 -25.68 1.06 10.07
N SER A 464 -26.31 1.68 11.07
CA SER A 464 -26.43 3.15 11.14
C SER A 464 -25.26 3.74 11.93
N ILE A 465 -24.76 4.89 11.51
CA ILE A 465 -23.64 5.60 12.17
C ILE A 465 -24.16 6.20 13.49
N ILE A 466 -23.47 5.91 14.58
CA ILE A 466 -23.75 6.38 15.94
C ILE A 466 -22.99 7.69 16.21
N SER A 467 -21.71 7.73 15.81
CA SER A 467 -20.84 8.89 15.99
C SER A 467 -19.72 8.93 14.96
N GLN A 468 -19.13 10.10 14.80
CA GLN A 468 -18.00 10.37 13.93
C GLN A 468 -16.87 11.06 14.69
N SER A 469 -15.60 10.82 14.28
CA SER A 469 -14.43 11.36 14.98
C SER A 469 -14.08 12.79 14.65
N ILE A 470 -14.66 13.35 13.60
CA ILE A 470 -14.43 14.72 13.12
C ILE A 470 -15.73 15.51 13.29
N GLU A 471 -15.63 16.73 13.78
CA GLU A 471 -16.81 17.58 14.01
C GLU A 471 -17.45 18.03 12.69
N VAL A 472 -18.75 18.30 12.74
CA VAL A 472 -19.50 18.81 11.57
C VAL A 472 -19.03 20.22 11.26
N GLY A 473 -18.67 20.46 10.01
CA GLY A 473 -18.13 21.75 9.55
C GLY A 473 -16.60 21.78 9.47
N ASP A 474 -15.90 20.84 10.12
CA ASP A 474 -14.45 20.70 9.97
C ASP A 474 -14.07 20.26 8.55
N ARG A 475 -12.82 20.48 8.17
CA ARG A 475 -12.35 20.16 6.84
C ARG A 475 -11.39 18.97 6.84
N LEU A 476 -11.59 18.07 5.90
CA LEU A 476 -10.72 16.91 5.66
C LEU A 476 -10.03 17.02 4.30
N HIS A 477 -8.74 16.76 4.27
CA HIS A 477 -7.98 16.72 3.03
C HIS A 477 -8.30 15.45 2.22
N LYS A 478 -8.61 15.57 0.93
CA LYS A 478 -9.02 14.46 0.05
C LYS A 478 -7.98 13.36 -0.08
N GLU A 479 -6.68 13.70 -0.10
CA GLU A 479 -5.62 12.70 -0.28
C GLU A 479 -5.20 11.97 1.00
N ASN A 480 -5.35 12.62 2.19
CA ASN A 480 -4.84 12.12 3.47
C ASN A 480 -5.88 12.12 4.59
N GLY A 481 -7.08 12.59 4.33
CA GLY A 481 -8.17 12.65 5.31
C GLY A 481 -8.55 11.26 5.81
N VAL A 482 -8.72 11.15 7.12
CA VAL A 482 -9.16 9.91 7.77
C VAL A 482 -10.28 10.26 8.72
N ILE A 483 -11.42 9.60 8.59
CA ILE A 483 -12.53 9.73 9.52
C ILE A 483 -12.88 8.35 10.10
N GLU A 484 -13.04 8.29 11.42
CA GLU A 484 -13.56 7.11 12.10
C GLU A 484 -15.08 7.27 12.25
N LEU A 485 -15.83 6.26 11.81
CA LEU A 485 -17.28 6.20 11.93
C LEU A 485 -17.65 5.01 12.81
N VAL A 486 -18.25 5.30 13.97
CA VAL A 486 -18.79 4.27 14.87
C VAL A 486 -20.19 3.91 14.39
N TYR A 487 -20.46 2.63 14.16
CA TYR A 487 -21.72 2.15 13.62
C TYR A 487 -22.36 1.04 14.45
N ALA A 488 -23.68 0.94 14.39
CA ALA A 488 -24.47 0.00 15.15
C ALA A 488 -24.37 -1.43 14.58
N THR A 489 -24.06 -2.39 15.44
CA THR A 489 -24.17 -3.83 15.17
C THR A 489 -25.18 -4.41 16.14
N LEU A 490 -26.33 -4.85 15.64
CA LEU A 490 -27.38 -5.43 16.47
C LEU A 490 -26.92 -6.74 17.08
N ILE A 491 -27.06 -6.85 18.39
CA ILE A 491 -26.89 -8.09 19.13
C ILE A 491 -28.18 -8.47 19.82
N THR A 492 -28.41 -9.77 19.97
CA THR A 492 -29.48 -10.31 20.85
C THR A 492 -28.85 -10.59 22.21
N VAL A 493 -29.54 -10.20 23.28
CA VAL A 493 -29.12 -10.48 24.65
C VAL A 493 -30.15 -11.37 25.35
N TYR A 494 -29.71 -12.12 26.37
CA TYR A 494 -30.61 -12.90 27.20
C TYR A 494 -31.50 -11.98 28.05
N PRO A 495 -32.83 -12.06 27.93
CA PRO A 495 -33.73 -11.33 28.81
C PRO A 495 -33.74 -11.94 30.21
N ASP A 496 -34.42 -11.30 31.15
CA ASP A 496 -34.73 -11.88 32.44
C ASP A 496 -35.93 -12.85 32.31
N PHE A 497 -35.63 -14.14 32.22
CA PHE A 497 -36.67 -15.16 32.13
C PHE A 497 -37.35 -15.42 33.47
N THR A 498 -36.83 -14.87 34.59
CA THR A 498 -37.37 -15.09 35.94
C THR A 498 -38.37 -14.00 36.38
N ASP A 499 -38.62 -12.98 35.56
CA ASP A 499 -39.46 -11.83 35.87
C ASP A 499 -41.00 -12.15 35.82
N GLY A 500 -41.35 -13.36 35.45
CA GLY A 500 -42.75 -13.83 35.35
C GLY A 500 -43.43 -13.50 34.02
N THR A 501 -42.77 -12.85 33.07
CA THR A 501 -43.32 -12.53 31.74
C THR A 501 -43.17 -13.68 30.75
N TYR A 502 -42.27 -14.63 31.01
CA TYR A 502 -41.94 -15.75 30.15
C TYR A 502 -42.55 -17.06 30.66
N ASN A 503 -43.02 -17.86 29.73
CA ASN A 503 -43.38 -19.25 29.96
C ASN A 503 -42.45 -20.20 29.19
N LYS A 504 -42.56 -21.49 29.41
CA LYS A 504 -41.70 -22.49 28.77
C LYS A 504 -41.74 -22.43 27.24
N ASP A 505 -42.89 -22.16 26.64
CA ASP A 505 -43.03 -22.12 25.18
C ASP A 505 -42.37 -20.87 24.57
N LEU A 506 -42.49 -19.70 25.21
CA LEU A 506 -41.82 -18.47 24.81
C LEU A 506 -40.31 -18.59 24.91
N ILE A 507 -39.79 -19.26 25.95
CA ILE A 507 -38.36 -19.51 26.09
C ILE A 507 -37.87 -20.50 25.02
N GLN A 508 -38.65 -21.54 24.73
CA GLN A 508 -38.29 -22.46 23.64
C GLN A 508 -38.25 -21.72 22.30
N GLN A 509 -39.23 -20.87 22.02
CA GLN A 509 -39.24 -20.05 20.81
C GLN A 509 -38.01 -19.11 20.76
N PHE A 510 -37.67 -18.45 21.86
CA PHE A 510 -36.43 -17.62 21.93
C PHE A 510 -35.18 -18.45 21.61
N CYS A 511 -35.11 -19.69 22.11
CA CYS A 511 -33.99 -20.58 21.81
C CYS A 511 -33.94 -20.97 20.32
N ASP A 512 -35.07 -21.29 19.74
CA ASP A 512 -35.18 -21.71 18.34
C ASP A 512 -34.83 -20.53 17.40
N ASP A 513 -35.34 -19.33 17.70
CA ASP A 513 -35.05 -18.10 16.93
C ASP A 513 -33.59 -17.69 16.96
N ASN A 514 -32.84 -18.08 18.00
CA ASN A 514 -31.44 -17.73 18.18
C ASN A 514 -30.46 -18.91 18.00
N GLU A 515 -30.94 -20.06 17.50
CA GLU A 515 -30.14 -21.27 17.26
C GLU A 515 -29.40 -21.77 18.52
N ILE A 516 -30.00 -21.66 19.70
CA ILE A 516 -29.42 -22.13 20.95
C ILE A 516 -30.23 -23.35 21.46
N THR A 517 -29.59 -24.17 22.31
CA THR A 517 -30.23 -25.35 22.88
C THR A 517 -30.84 -25.00 24.23
N CYS A 518 -32.15 -25.14 24.36
CA CYS A 518 -32.83 -25.04 25.66
C CYS A 518 -32.81 -26.35 26.42
N VAL A 519 -32.48 -26.30 27.71
CA VAL A 519 -32.59 -27.42 28.67
C VAL A 519 -33.44 -26.98 29.84
N PHE A 520 -34.58 -27.64 30.05
CA PHE A 520 -35.43 -27.37 31.18
C PHE A 520 -35.17 -28.38 32.28
N LYS A 521 -34.94 -27.89 33.50
CA LYS A 521 -34.80 -28.67 34.74
C LYS A 521 -35.91 -28.31 35.71
N THR A 522 -36.27 -29.21 36.56
CA THR A 522 -37.23 -28.97 37.65
C THR A 522 -36.51 -29.03 38.99
N GLU A 523 -36.90 -28.18 39.91
CA GLU A 523 -36.38 -28.12 41.28
C GLU A 523 -37.54 -27.91 42.25
N GLU A 524 -37.55 -28.65 43.37
CA GLU A 524 -38.57 -28.49 44.40
C GLU A 524 -38.29 -27.23 45.22
N ASP A 525 -39.14 -26.20 45.04
CA ASP A 525 -39.09 -24.98 45.84
C ASP A 525 -40.49 -24.45 46.12
N ASN A 526 -40.93 -24.62 47.38
CA ASN A 526 -42.25 -24.23 47.85
C ASN A 526 -42.40 -22.70 48.06
N ASN A 527 -41.37 -21.91 47.84
CA ASN A 527 -41.44 -20.44 47.91
C ASN A 527 -42.00 -19.84 46.61
N TYR A 528 -42.08 -20.60 45.54
CA TYR A 528 -42.58 -20.16 44.22
C TYR A 528 -43.85 -20.92 43.85
N GLU A 529 -44.62 -20.35 42.93
CA GLU A 529 -45.77 -21.07 42.36
C GLU A 529 -45.30 -22.23 41.47
N GLU A 530 -46.06 -23.29 41.41
CA GLU A 530 -45.75 -24.44 40.53
C GLU A 530 -45.66 -24.00 39.08
N GLY A 531 -44.56 -24.32 38.43
CA GLY A 531 -44.26 -23.92 37.05
C GLY A 531 -43.57 -22.57 36.91
N ALA A 532 -43.29 -21.85 38.00
CA ALA A 532 -42.53 -20.60 37.97
C ALA A 532 -41.07 -20.84 37.54
N ILE A 533 -40.50 -19.93 36.73
CA ILE A 533 -39.10 -19.97 36.34
C ILE A 533 -38.30 -19.31 37.46
N ILE A 534 -37.40 -20.08 38.09
CA ILE A 534 -36.67 -19.62 39.28
C ILE A 534 -35.18 -19.33 39.01
N LEU A 535 -34.62 -19.90 37.93
CA LEU A 535 -33.20 -19.70 37.61
C LEU A 535 -32.95 -19.87 36.13
N GLN A 536 -32.06 -19.03 35.62
CA GLN A 536 -31.48 -19.14 34.28
C GLN A 536 -29.96 -19.24 34.34
N SER A 537 -29.34 -20.06 33.50
CA SER A 537 -27.89 -20.30 33.50
C SER A 537 -27.05 -19.23 32.77
N ARG A 538 -27.68 -18.29 32.10
CA ARG A 538 -27.07 -17.16 31.42
C ARG A 538 -27.49 -15.86 32.09
N GLY A 539 -26.57 -14.92 32.23
CA GLY A 539 -26.85 -13.62 32.83
C GLY A 539 -27.83 -12.80 31.97
N VAL A 540 -28.67 -12.02 32.62
CA VAL A 540 -29.52 -11.02 31.96
C VAL A 540 -28.62 -9.99 31.29
N GLY A 541 -28.83 -9.67 30.01
CA GLY A 541 -28.00 -8.77 29.23
C GLY A 541 -26.74 -9.39 28.60
N ASP A 542 -26.43 -10.66 28.91
CA ASP A 542 -25.36 -11.38 28.21
C ASP A 542 -25.70 -11.59 26.73
N GLU A 543 -24.71 -11.47 25.85
CA GLU A 543 -24.85 -11.66 24.40
C GLU A 543 -25.20 -13.12 24.07
N VAL A 544 -26.26 -13.32 23.30
CA VAL A 544 -26.66 -14.64 22.79
C VAL A 544 -25.72 -15.06 21.67
N LYS A 545 -25.07 -16.21 21.84
CA LYS A 545 -24.23 -16.84 20.81
C LYS A 545 -24.87 -18.11 20.30
N SER A 546 -24.98 -18.27 19.00
CA SER A 546 -25.53 -19.49 18.39
C SER A 546 -24.80 -20.75 18.90
N LYS A 547 -25.48 -21.88 18.90
CA LYS A 547 -24.97 -23.20 19.36
C LYS A 547 -24.55 -23.27 20.83
N THR A 548 -24.97 -22.33 21.67
CA THR A 548 -24.79 -22.41 23.13
C THR A 548 -25.97 -23.07 23.79
N THR A 549 -25.86 -23.41 25.09
CA THR A 549 -26.91 -24.00 25.87
C THR A 549 -27.44 -23.03 26.92
N LEU A 550 -28.74 -22.85 26.99
CA LEU A 550 -29.46 -22.16 28.05
C LEU A 550 -30.15 -23.21 28.92
N THR A 551 -29.86 -23.23 30.22
CA THR A 551 -30.59 -24.08 31.18
C THR A 551 -31.53 -23.21 31.99
N ILE A 552 -32.78 -23.59 32.04
CA ILE A 552 -33.86 -22.94 32.79
C ILE A 552 -34.33 -23.91 33.89
N THR A 553 -34.41 -23.42 35.12
CA THR A 553 -34.94 -24.19 36.26
C THR A 553 -36.35 -23.72 36.57
N ILE A 554 -37.28 -24.67 36.68
CA ILE A 554 -38.70 -24.46 36.90
C ILE A 554 -39.07 -25.04 38.28
N ALA A 555 -39.77 -24.28 39.09
CA ALA A 555 -40.23 -24.71 40.41
C ALA A 555 -41.31 -25.81 40.29
N THR A 556 -41.19 -26.81 41.12
CA THR A 556 -42.24 -27.84 41.35
C THR A 556 -42.58 -27.88 42.83
N ASN A 557 -43.90 -28.00 43.15
CA ASN A 557 -44.38 -28.05 44.51
C ASN A 557 -44.82 -29.46 44.84
N THR A 558 -44.34 -29.99 45.97
CA THR A 558 -44.89 -31.26 46.52
C THR A 558 -46.18 -30.93 47.27
N LYS A 559 -47.35 -31.17 46.67
CA LYS A 559 -48.59 -31.22 47.44
C LYS A 559 -48.56 -32.48 48.27
N GLU A 560 -48.48 -32.36 49.65
CA GLU A 560 -48.89 -33.45 50.53
C GLU A 560 -50.32 -33.78 50.21
N VAL A 561 -50.55 -34.98 49.70
CA VAL A 561 -51.90 -35.59 49.65
C VAL A 561 -52.26 -35.96 51.10
N GLU A 562 -52.98 -35.09 51.81
CA GLU A 562 -53.69 -35.51 53.03
C GLU A 562 -54.73 -36.58 52.63
N ASP A 563 -54.41 -37.82 52.93
CA ASP A 563 -55.35 -38.96 52.92
C ASP A 563 -56.42 -38.76 54.01
N LYS A 564 -57.57 -38.18 53.65
CA LYS A 564 -58.82 -38.31 54.44
C LYS A 564 -59.47 -39.63 54.15
N ASN A 565 -59.00 -40.68 54.81
CA ASN A 565 -59.79 -41.92 54.98
C ASN A 565 -59.82 -42.25 56.46
N GLU A 566 -60.88 -41.82 57.16
CA GLU A 566 -61.49 -42.52 58.32
C GLU A 566 -62.89 -41.96 58.55
N GLU A 567 -63.89 -42.56 57.91
CA GLU A 567 -65.22 -42.68 58.49
C GLU A 567 -65.63 -44.18 58.51
N GLY A 568 -65.51 -44.72 59.73
CA GLY A 568 -66.01 -46.07 60.02
C GLY A 568 -67.53 -46.18 59.90
N ILE A 569 -67.91 -47.17 59.21
CA ILE A 569 -69.34 -47.66 59.23
C ILE A 569 -69.43 -48.75 60.29
N GLU A 570 -70.15 -48.47 61.40
CA GLU A 570 -70.68 -49.50 62.28
C GLU A 570 -71.93 -50.09 61.65
N VAL A 571 -71.97 -51.43 61.67
CA VAL A 571 -73.10 -52.20 61.19
C VAL A 571 -73.80 -52.73 62.43
N GLU A 572 -75.13 -52.60 62.45
CA GLU A 572 -76.00 -53.58 62.93
C GLU A 572 -76.63 -54.38 61.77
#